data_a166c142dec242a89c4b5b0ff95e4a2a
#
_entry.id   a166c142dec242a89c4b5b0ff95e4a2a
#
_cell.length_a   1.000
_cell.length_b   1.000
_cell.length_c   1.000
_cell.angle_alpha   90.00
_cell.angle_beta   90.00
_cell.angle_gamma   90.00
#
_symmetry.space_group_name_H-M   'P 1'
#
loop_
_entity.id
_entity.type
_entity.pdbx_description
1 polymer ?
#
loop_
_entity_poly.entity_id
_entity_poly.type
_entity_poly.pdbx_seq_one_letter_code
_entity_poly.pdbx_strand_id
1 'polypeptide(L)'
;MADDADSRAERLLGQLHHWAMEAVELPREEREAFIVDVATRYHDDAIRNGLAPAQAEAWRDNVDDWLRSLVEVIETSGGAGGGHA
;
A
#
# COMPACT_ATOMS: atom_id res chain seq x y z
N MET A 1 23.11 -11.60 -3.52
CA MET A 1 22.85 -11.04 -4.83
C MET A 1 21.97 -9.82 -4.71
N ALA A 2 22.37 -8.74 -5.32
CA ALA A 2 21.60 -7.50 -5.30
C ALA A 2 20.23 -7.70 -5.95
N ASP A 3 20.14 -8.61 -6.87
CA ASP A 3 18.91 -8.88 -7.61
C ASP A 3 17.74 -9.29 -6.74
N ASP A 4 18.03 -10.03 -5.66
CA ASP A 4 16.95 -10.47 -4.76
C ASP A 4 16.29 -9.32 -4.04
N ALA A 5 17.08 -8.34 -3.60
CA ALA A 5 16.55 -7.17 -2.92
C ALA A 5 15.71 -6.33 -3.89
N ASP A 6 16.19 -6.14 -5.11
CA ASP A 6 15.46 -5.39 -6.14
C ASP A 6 14.16 -6.09 -6.51
N SER A 7 14.20 -7.42 -6.64
CA SER A 7 13.00 -8.19 -6.95
C SER A 7 11.96 -8.08 -5.85
N ARG A 8 12.40 -8.09 -4.59
CA ARG A 8 11.49 -7.94 -3.46
C ARG A 8 10.85 -6.56 -3.45
N ALA A 9 11.65 -5.54 -3.70
CA ALA A 9 11.15 -4.17 -3.76
C ALA A 9 10.13 -4.02 -4.88
N GLU A 10 10.41 -4.57 -6.05
CA GLU A 10 9.49 -4.52 -7.17
C GLU A 10 8.20 -5.25 -6.88
N ARG A 11 8.27 -6.41 -6.23
CA ARG A 11 7.08 -7.16 -5.85
C ARG A 11 6.24 -6.39 -4.85
N LEU A 12 6.90 -5.79 -3.87
CA LEU A 12 6.20 -5.00 -2.86
C LEU A 12 5.50 -3.81 -3.50
N LEU A 13 6.19 -3.08 -4.35
CA LEU A 13 5.61 -1.95 -5.06
C LEU A 13 4.43 -2.39 -5.93
N GLY A 14 4.56 -3.53 -6.60
CA GLY A 14 3.48 -4.08 -7.38
C GLY A 14 2.28 -4.44 -6.55
N GLN A 15 2.50 -5.04 -5.38
CA GLN A 15 1.43 -5.37 -4.45
C GLN A 15 0.75 -4.11 -3.90
N LEU A 16 1.54 -3.13 -3.51
CA LEU A 16 1.00 -1.88 -3.00
C LEU A 16 0.19 -1.16 -4.07
N HIS A 17 0.68 -1.16 -5.29
CA HIS A 17 -0.03 -0.57 -6.41
C HIS A 17 -1.37 -1.29 -6.64
N HIS A 18 -1.36 -2.60 -6.58
CA HIS A 18 -2.58 -3.40 -6.70
C HIS A 18 -3.59 -3.02 -5.62
N TRP A 19 -3.14 -2.94 -4.37
CA TRP A 19 -4.01 -2.57 -3.27
C TRP A 19 -4.52 -1.14 -3.40
N ALA A 20 -3.67 -0.24 -3.90
CA ALA A 20 -4.09 1.14 -4.13
C ALA A 20 -5.16 1.23 -5.22
N MET A 21 -5.02 0.44 -6.28
CA MET A 21 -6.03 0.37 -7.33
C MET A 21 -7.37 -0.14 -6.80
N GLU A 22 -7.31 -1.16 -5.95
CA GLU A 22 -8.50 -1.69 -5.30
C GLU A 22 -9.16 -0.62 -4.41
N ALA A 23 -8.35 0.11 -3.65
CA ALA A 23 -8.85 1.14 -2.76
C ALA A 23 -9.56 2.26 -3.53
N VAL A 24 -9.01 2.64 -4.67
CA VAL A 24 -9.59 3.71 -5.49
C VAL A 24 -10.98 3.34 -6.01
N GLU A 25 -11.22 2.06 -6.21
CA GLU A 25 -12.52 1.57 -6.67
C GLU A 25 -13.58 1.60 -5.59
N LEU A 26 -13.16 1.69 -4.33
CA LEU A 26 -14.10 1.73 -3.21
C LEU A 26 -14.62 3.15 -2.97
N PRO A 27 -15.82 3.27 -2.39
CA PRO A 27 -16.29 4.57 -1.91
C PRO A 27 -15.32 5.16 -0.89
N ARG A 28 -15.22 6.46 -0.85
CA ARG A 28 -14.29 7.13 0.06
C ARG A 28 -14.37 6.67 1.50
N GLU A 29 -15.59 6.46 1.98
CA GLU A 29 -15.84 6.04 3.35
C GLU A 29 -15.24 4.67 3.66
N GLU A 30 -15.22 3.80 2.67
CA GLU A 30 -14.70 2.45 2.85
C GLU A 30 -13.20 2.37 2.58
N ARG A 31 -12.69 3.34 1.87
CA ARG A 31 -11.27 3.39 1.47
C ARG A 31 -10.35 3.43 2.67
N GLU A 32 -10.68 4.25 3.64
CA GLU A 32 -9.92 4.41 4.87
C GLU A 32 -9.77 3.07 5.61
N ALA A 33 -10.90 2.40 5.82
CA ALA A 33 -10.91 1.10 6.49
C ALA A 33 -10.14 0.05 5.70
N PHE A 34 -10.22 0.10 4.39
CA PHE A 34 -9.49 -0.83 3.52
C PHE A 34 -7.98 -0.64 3.65
N ILE A 35 -7.52 0.61 3.61
CA ILE A 35 -6.09 0.92 3.76
C ILE A 35 -5.57 0.43 5.10
N VAL A 36 -6.30 0.71 6.17
CA VAL A 36 -5.94 0.26 7.51
C VAL A 36 -5.88 -1.27 7.58
N ASP A 37 -6.84 -1.93 6.96
CA ASP A 37 -6.90 -3.39 6.95
C ASP A 37 -5.68 -3.99 6.23
N VAL A 38 -5.33 -3.45 5.07
CA VAL A 38 -4.16 -3.91 4.32
C VAL A 38 -2.88 -3.67 5.12
N ALA A 39 -2.73 -2.49 5.70
CA ALA A 39 -1.55 -2.18 6.52
C ALA A 39 -1.44 -3.14 7.71
N THR A 40 -2.58 -3.48 8.32
CA THR A 40 -2.62 -4.42 9.43
C THR A 40 -2.16 -5.82 9.00
N ARG A 41 -2.52 -6.24 7.82
CA ARG A 41 -2.08 -7.53 7.28
C ARG A 41 -0.57 -7.58 7.13
N TYR A 42 0.03 -6.50 6.63
CA TYR A 42 1.49 -6.41 6.52
C TYR A 42 2.15 -6.42 7.89
N HIS A 43 1.54 -5.76 8.87
CA HIS A 43 2.01 -5.78 10.24
C HIS A 43 2.01 -7.22 10.79
N ASP A 44 0.91 -7.92 10.63
CA ASP A 44 0.77 -9.29 11.14
C ASP A 44 1.77 -10.23 10.47
N ASP A 45 1.96 -10.07 9.18
CA ASP A 45 2.97 -10.85 8.45
C ASP A 45 4.38 -10.56 8.96
N ALA A 46 4.68 -9.31 9.25
CA ALA A 46 5.99 -8.93 9.77
C ALA A 46 6.24 -9.61 11.12
N ILE A 47 5.25 -9.59 12.00
CA ILE A 47 5.34 -10.28 13.30
C ILE A 47 5.57 -11.77 13.09
N ARG A 48 4.81 -12.36 12.18
CA ARG A 48 4.92 -13.79 11.87
C ARG A 48 6.31 -14.14 11.32
N ASN A 49 6.92 -13.22 10.61
CA ASN A 49 8.25 -13.40 10.05
C ASN A 49 9.38 -13.06 11.02
N GLY A 50 9.05 -12.70 12.25
CA GLY A 50 10.03 -12.51 13.29
C GLY A 50 10.46 -11.08 13.56
N LEU A 51 9.80 -10.09 12.98
CA LEU A 51 10.11 -8.70 13.28
C LEU A 51 9.67 -8.36 14.71
N ALA A 52 10.45 -7.51 15.36
CA ALA A 52 10.07 -7.00 16.67
C ALA A 52 8.79 -6.16 16.55
N PRO A 53 7.93 -6.13 17.58
CA PRO A 53 6.68 -5.38 17.54
C PRO A 53 6.85 -3.92 17.11
N ALA A 54 7.87 -3.24 17.62
CA ALA A 54 8.13 -1.85 17.25
C ALA A 54 8.46 -1.70 15.76
N GLN A 55 9.21 -2.66 15.21
CA GLN A 55 9.56 -2.66 13.80
C GLN A 55 8.34 -2.96 12.93
N ALA A 56 7.49 -3.86 13.39
CA ALA A 56 6.25 -4.19 12.68
C ALA A 56 5.29 -3.00 12.64
N GLU A 57 5.22 -2.24 13.73
CA GLU A 57 4.40 -1.03 13.76
C GLU A 57 4.93 0.04 12.81
N ALA A 58 6.24 0.24 12.79
CA ALA A 58 6.87 1.16 11.84
C ALA A 58 6.60 0.73 10.40
N TRP A 59 6.67 -0.55 10.15
CA TRP A 59 6.39 -1.13 8.84
C TRP A 59 4.94 -0.87 8.43
N ARG A 60 4.01 -1.09 9.36
CA ARG A 60 2.60 -0.81 9.12
C ARG A 60 2.37 0.65 8.78
N ASP A 61 2.99 1.55 9.52
CA ASP A 61 2.86 2.98 9.27
C ASP A 61 3.38 3.36 7.89
N ASN A 62 4.51 2.77 7.50
CA ASN A 62 5.07 2.99 6.16
C ASN A 62 4.14 2.50 5.07
N VAL A 63 3.59 1.31 5.23
CA VAL A 63 2.65 0.74 4.25
C VAL A 63 1.41 1.63 4.15
N ASP A 64 0.90 2.07 5.28
CA ASP A 64 -0.26 2.97 5.32
C ASP A 64 0.03 4.25 4.52
N ASP A 65 1.16 4.90 4.79
CA ASP A 65 1.56 6.12 4.10
C ASP A 65 1.73 5.89 2.61
N TRP A 66 2.38 4.80 2.22
CA TRP A 66 2.59 4.48 0.82
C TRP A 66 1.28 4.25 0.10
N LEU A 67 0.35 3.53 0.71
CA LEU A 67 -0.95 3.28 0.12
C LEU A 67 -1.73 4.58 -0.05
N ARG A 68 -1.73 5.44 0.95
CA ARG A 68 -2.41 6.73 0.86
C ARG A 68 -1.82 7.59 -0.26
N SER A 69 -0.50 7.61 -0.35
CA SER A 69 0.19 8.36 -1.39
C SER A 69 -0.14 7.82 -2.79
N LEU A 70 -0.13 6.49 -2.93
CA LEU A 70 -0.45 5.86 -4.22
C LEU A 70 -1.90 6.11 -4.62
N VAL A 71 -2.82 6.00 -3.68
CA VAL A 71 -4.23 6.28 -3.93
C VAL A 71 -4.40 7.72 -4.43
N GLU A 72 -3.73 8.65 -3.77
CA GLU A 72 -3.79 10.06 -4.15
C GLU A 72 -3.24 10.28 -5.56
N VAL A 73 -2.11 9.66 -5.87
CA VAL A 73 -1.50 9.76 -7.20
C VAL A 73 -2.43 9.17 -8.26
N ILE A 74 -2.99 8.01 -8.00
CA ILE A 74 -3.89 7.35 -8.93
C ILE A 74 -5.15 8.19 -9.16
N GLU A 75 -5.73 8.70 -8.08
CA GLU A 75 -6.91 9.55 -8.18
C GLU A 75 -6.64 10.80 -8.98
N THR A 76 -5.53 11.45 -8.69
CA THR A 76 -5.15 12.69 -9.37
C THR A 76 -4.91 12.43 -10.85
N SER A 77 -4.14 11.38 -11.15
CA SER A 77 -3.84 11.03 -12.54
C SER A 77 -5.06 10.56 -13.29
N GLY A 78 -5.82 9.66 -12.67
CA GLY A 78 -7.03 9.13 -13.27
C GLY A 78 -8.10 10.18 -13.44
N GLY A 79 -8.27 11.01 -12.41
CA GLY A 79 -9.22 12.10 -12.46
C GLY A 79 -8.87 13.13 -13.52
N ALA A 80 -7.61 13.47 -13.59
CA ALA A 80 -7.12 14.40 -14.61
C ALA A 80 -7.31 13.81 -16.00
N GLY A 81 -6.96 12.54 -16.15
CA GLY A 81 -7.16 11.85 -17.43
C GLY A 81 -8.62 11.78 -17.81
N GLY A 82 -9.45 11.44 -16.86
CA GLY A 82 -10.89 11.40 -17.07
C GLY A 82 -11.45 12.77 -17.38
N GLY A 83 -10.92 13.77 -16.71
CA GLY A 83 -11.35 15.14 -16.92
C GLY A 83 -11.04 15.66 -18.29
N HIS A 84 -10.05 15.13 -18.93
CA HIS A 84 -9.65 15.56 -20.26
C HIS A 84 -10.49 14.98 -21.36
N ALA A 85 -11.09 13.92 -21.06
CA ALA A 85 -11.88 13.25 -22.08
C ALA A 85 -13.09 14.07 -22.52
#